data_5d794834dc77e7287af9236955344387
#
_entry.id   5d794834dc77e7287af9236955344387
#
_cell.length_a   1.000
_cell.length_b   1.000
_cell.length_c   1.000
_cell.angle_alpha   90.00
_cell.angle_beta   90.00
_cell.angle_gamma   90.00
#
_symmetry.space_group_name_H-M   'P 1'
#
loop_
_entity.id
_entity.type
_entity.pdbx_description
1 polymer ?
#
loop_
_entity_poly.entity_id
_entity_poly.type
_entity_poly.pdbx_seq_one_letter_code
_entity_poly.pdbx_strand_id
1 'polypeptide(L)'
;YVRKNLEENSAHIKTKDTYILNNNFFDQSHEVVFRSLTFVIQKIGKKYYPVRGKSINELIDRISRKTFSKITLGGCFVESVNETILISRENTNKVKVL
;
A
#
# COMPACT_ATOMS: atom_id res chain seq x y z
N TYR A 1 11.14 -2.54 -14.19
CA TYR A 1 11.45 -2.82 -12.78
C TYR A 1 10.20 -2.76 -11.91
N VAL A 2 9.33 -1.77 -12.14
CA VAL A 2 8.12 -1.66 -11.35
C VAL A 2 7.21 -2.86 -11.56
N ARG A 3 6.99 -3.24 -12.82
CA ARG A 3 6.14 -4.38 -13.12
C ARG A 3 6.68 -5.65 -12.48
N LYS A 4 7.99 -5.85 -12.57
CA LYS A 4 8.59 -7.04 -12.00
C LYS A 4 8.42 -7.07 -10.49
N ASN A 5 8.59 -5.92 -9.84
CA ASN A 5 8.42 -5.83 -8.40
C ASN A 5 6.98 -6.17 -8.03
N LEU A 6 6.02 -5.66 -8.79
CA LEU A 6 4.62 -5.95 -8.53
C LEU A 6 4.28 -7.43 -8.74
N GLU A 7 4.86 -8.03 -9.78
CA GLU A 7 4.55 -9.42 -10.08
C GLU A 7 5.19 -10.41 -9.12
N GLU A 8 6.41 -10.10 -8.68
CA GLU A 8 7.15 -11.04 -7.87
C GLU A 8 6.99 -10.83 -6.38
N ASN A 9 6.69 -9.61 -5.97
CA ASN A 9 6.73 -9.28 -4.56
C ASN A 9 5.41 -8.75 -4.03
N SER A 10 4.34 -8.88 -4.79
CA SER A 10 3.03 -8.50 -4.30
C SER A 10 1.98 -9.46 -4.86
N ALA A 11 0.84 -9.49 -4.20
CA ALA A 11 -0.29 -10.30 -4.62
C ALA A 11 -1.55 -9.50 -4.40
N HIS A 12 -2.46 -9.54 -5.38
CA HIS A 12 -3.72 -8.81 -5.28
C HIS A 12 -4.84 -9.80 -5.03
N ILE A 13 -5.47 -9.72 -3.89
CA ILE A 13 -6.60 -10.57 -3.55
C ILE A 13 -7.85 -9.81 -3.96
N LYS A 14 -8.37 -10.15 -5.14
CA LYS A 14 -9.45 -9.39 -5.74
C LYS A 14 -10.74 -9.42 -4.95
N THR A 15 -11.05 -10.53 -4.32
CA THR A 15 -12.28 -10.65 -3.57
C THR A 15 -12.31 -9.73 -2.37
N LYS A 16 -11.15 -9.40 -1.81
CA LYS A 16 -11.06 -8.52 -0.66
C LYS A 16 -10.50 -7.16 -1.02
N ASP A 17 -10.18 -6.96 -2.29
CA ASP A 17 -9.59 -5.72 -2.79
C ASP A 17 -8.41 -5.31 -1.92
N THR A 18 -7.51 -6.25 -1.73
CA THR A 18 -6.36 -6.09 -0.85
C THR A 18 -5.10 -6.51 -1.57
N TYR A 19 -4.04 -5.72 -1.41
CA TYR A 19 -2.71 -6.10 -1.87
C TYR A 19 -1.90 -6.56 -0.69
N ILE A 20 -1.11 -7.60 -0.90
CA ILE A 20 -0.17 -8.11 0.08
C ILE A 20 1.22 -7.88 -0.49
N LEU A 21 2.06 -7.15 0.24
CA LEU A 21 3.40 -6.82 -0.21
C LEU A 21 4.39 -7.52 0.72
N ASN A 22 5.29 -8.31 0.14
CA ASN A 22 6.25 -9.01 0.98
C ASN A 22 7.46 -8.12 1.24
N ASN A 23 8.41 -8.64 2.01
CA ASN A 23 9.56 -7.87 2.42
C ASN A 23 10.44 -7.44 1.23
N ASN A 24 10.53 -8.30 0.22
CA ASN A 24 11.35 -7.99 -0.94
C ASN A 24 10.80 -6.83 -1.77
N PHE A 25 9.50 -6.54 -1.64
CA PHE A 25 8.91 -5.41 -2.33
C PHE A 25 9.65 -4.13 -1.99
N PHE A 26 10.08 -4.01 -0.73
CA PHE A 26 10.72 -2.80 -0.25
C PHE A 26 12.24 -2.87 -0.33
N ASP A 27 12.78 -3.97 -0.86
CA ASP A 27 14.21 -4.16 -0.97
C ASP A 27 14.71 -3.81 -2.37
N GLN A 28 14.01 -2.92 -3.04
CA GLN A 28 14.35 -2.46 -4.37
C GLN A 28 14.89 -1.03 -4.26
N SER A 29 15.32 -0.46 -5.39
CA SER A 29 15.75 0.93 -5.35
C SER A 29 14.60 1.81 -4.92
N HIS A 30 14.91 2.97 -4.37
CA HIS A 30 13.88 3.88 -3.87
C HIS A 30 12.87 4.23 -4.96
N GLU A 31 13.34 4.45 -6.17
CA GLU A 31 12.42 4.82 -7.25
C GLU A 31 11.45 3.69 -7.58
N VAL A 32 11.94 2.45 -7.59
CA VAL A 32 11.08 1.31 -7.88
C VAL A 32 10.05 1.14 -6.77
N VAL A 33 10.46 1.25 -5.52
CA VAL A 33 9.54 1.15 -4.40
C VAL A 33 8.51 2.27 -4.46
N PHE A 34 8.96 3.49 -4.72
CA PHE A 34 8.07 4.65 -4.78
C PHE A 34 7.00 4.45 -5.85
N ARG A 35 7.40 4.07 -7.05
CA ARG A 35 6.45 3.91 -8.14
C ARG A 35 5.54 2.71 -7.95
N SER A 36 6.09 1.61 -7.44
CA SER A 36 5.28 0.42 -7.19
C SER A 36 4.23 0.67 -6.13
N LEU A 37 4.63 1.33 -5.05
CA LEU A 37 3.72 1.60 -3.94
C LEU A 37 2.64 2.60 -4.36
N THR A 38 3.00 3.60 -5.14
CA THR A 38 2.04 4.56 -5.66
C THR A 38 1.00 3.85 -6.51
N PHE A 39 1.45 2.93 -7.36
CA PHE A 39 0.53 2.17 -8.20
C PHE A 39 -0.47 1.38 -7.35
N VAL A 40 0.02 0.69 -6.33
CA VAL A 40 -0.84 -0.13 -5.48
C VAL A 40 -1.88 0.74 -4.76
N ILE A 41 -1.44 1.85 -4.19
CA ILE A 41 -2.33 2.72 -3.43
C ILE A 41 -3.38 3.33 -4.34
N GLN A 42 -3.00 3.76 -5.53
CA GLN A 42 -3.97 4.33 -6.45
C GLN A 42 -4.95 3.29 -6.94
N LYS A 43 -4.49 2.06 -7.13
CA LYS A 43 -5.37 1.01 -7.61
C LYS A 43 -6.40 0.64 -6.54
N ILE A 44 -5.99 0.52 -5.30
CA ILE A 44 -6.90 0.17 -4.23
C ILE A 44 -7.80 1.35 -3.86
N GLY A 45 -7.24 2.54 -3.83
CA GLY A 45 -8.00 3.74 -3.45
C GLY A 45 -8.92 4.25 -4.54
N LYS A 46 -8.83 3.66 -5.76
CA LYS A 46 -9.67 4.03 -6.88
C LYS A 46 -9.53 5.48 -7.29
N LYS A 47 -8.42 6.07 -6.94
CA LYS A 47 -8.10 7.43 -7.37
C LYS A 47 -9.07 8.51 -6.94
N TYR A 48 -9.88 8.27 -5.95
CA TYR A 48 -10.73 9.33 -5.46
C TYR A 48 -9.89 10.39 -4.78
N TYR A 49 -8.73 10.02 -4.28
CA TYR A 49 -7.86 10.97 -3.61
C TYR A 49 -6.50 10.93 -4.27
N PRO A 50 -6.05 12.06 -4.80
CA PRO A 50 -4.71 12.10 -5.37
C PRO A 50 -3.68 11.80 -4.28
N VAL A 51 -2.71 10.97 -4.60
CA VAL A 51 -1.69 10.58 -3.64
C VAL A 51 -0.46 11.44 -3.90
N ARG A 52 -0.06 12.18 -2.89
CA ARG A 52 1.09 13.06 -3.04
C ARG A 52 2.39 12.29 -2.81
N GLY A 53 3.41 12.67 -3.57
CA GLY A 53 4.71 12.01 -3.43
C GLY A 53 5.26 12.11 -2.03
N LYS A 54 5.01 13.23 -1.34
CA LYS A 54 5.47 13.40 0.03
C LYS A 54 4.87 12.34 0.94
N SER A 55 3.58 12.05 0.75
CA SER A 55 2.91 11.04 1.58
C SER A 55 3.47 9.65 1.31
N ILE A 56 3.76 9.35 0.04
CA ILE A 56 4.35 8.06 -0.30
C ILE A 56 5.72 7.93 0.33
N ASN A 57 6.54 8.98 0.27
CA ASN A 57 7.87 8.94 0.86
C ASN A 57 7.80 8.76 2.37
N GLU A 58 6.84 9.41 3.02
CA GLU A 58 6.67 9.26 4.46
C GLU A 58 6.25 7.83 4.81
N LEU A 59 5.40 7.24 3.98
CA LEU A 59 4.99 5.86 4.20
C LEU A 59 6.17 4.91 4.08
N ILE A 60 6.98 5.10 3.03
CA ILE A 60 8.17 4.26 2.85
C ILE A 60 9.08 4.37 4.06
N ASP A 61 9.26 5.59 4.57
CA ASP A 61 10.10 5.81 5.72
C ASP A 61 9.54 5.09 6.95
N ARG A 62 8.25 5.15 7.17
CA ARG A 62 7.64 4.48 8.31
C ARG A 62 7.76 2.97 8.20
N ILE A 63 7.58 2.43 6.99
CA ILE A 63 7.74 1.00 6.78
C ILE A 63 9.16 0.59 7.08
N SER A 64 10.12 1.38 6.62
CA SER A 64 11.53 1.10 6.84
C SER A 64 11.87 1.08 8.32
N ARG A 65 11.26 1.98 9.09
CA ARG A 65 11.54 2.06 10.51
C ARG A 65 10.67 1.14 11.35
N LYS A 66 9.66 0.55 10.73
CA LYS A 66 8.73 -0.34 11.41
C LYS A 66 8.07 0.36 12.60
N THR A 67 7.66 1.60 12.37
CA THR A 67 7.15 2.43 13.46
C THR A 67 5.63 2.52 13.49
N PHE A 68 4.92 1.73 12.69
CA PHE A 68 3.47 1.81 12.70
C PHE A 68 2.85 0.41 12.65
N SER A 69 1.61 0.30 13.09
CA SER A 69 0.87 -0.94 12.93
C SER A 69 -0.22 -0.77 11.86
N LYS A 70 -0.84 0.39 11.79
CA LYS A 70 -1.89 0.64 10.80
C LYS A 70 -2.04 2.13 10.58
N ILE A 71 -2.11 2.55 9.34
CA ILE A 71 -2.34 3.96 9.00
C ILE A 71 -3.29 4.04 7.82
N THR A 72 -3.80 5.23 7.54
CA THR A 72 -4.69 5.48 6.42
C THR A 72 -4.00 6.44 5.46
N LEU A 73 -4.04 6.13 4.18
CA LEU A 73 -3.41 6.97 3.16
C LEU A 73 -4.09 6.77 1.82
N GLY A 74 -4.53 7.86 1.20
CA GLY A 74 -5.05 7.80 -0.15
C GLY A 74 -6.29 6.93 -0.32
N GLY A 75 -7.11 6.83 0.71
CA GLY A 75 -8.29 6.00 0.66
C GLY A 75 -8.00 4.54 0.94
N CYS A 76 -6.83 4.24 1.46
CA CYS A 76 -6.43 2.88 1.78
C CYS A 76 -6.02 2.76 3.22
N PHE A 77 -6.21 1.56 3.78
CA PHE A 77 -5.58 1.19 5.04
C PHE A 77 -4.26 0.51 4.70
N VAL A 78 -3.20 0.89 5.39
CA VAL A 78 -1.90 0.24 5.26
C VAL A 78 -1.57 -0.35 6.61
N GLU A 79 -1.43 -1.66 6.64
CA GLU A 79 -1.22 -2.38 7.89
C GLU A 79 0.03 -3.23 7.84
N SER A 80 0.80 -3.22 8.92
CA SER A 80 1.99 -4.03 9.03
C SER A 80 1.68 -5.28 9.84
N VAL A 81 1.85 -6.46 9.22
CA VAL A 81 1.59 -7.72 9.87
C VAL A 81 2.81 -8.59 9.68
N ASN A 82 3.54 -8.79 10.77
CA ASN A 82 4.82 -9.49 10.71
C ASN A 82 5.74 -8.75 9.73
N GLU A 83 6.22 -9.39 8.70
CA GLU A 83 7.08 -8.73 7.75
C GLU A 83 6.35 -8.47 6.44
N THR A 84 5.05 -8.40 6.50
CA THR A 84 4.21 -8.22 5.33
C THR A 84 3.41 -6.94 5.49
N ILE A 85 3.22 -6.23 4.40
CA ILE A 85 2.39 -5.02 4.40
C ILE A 85 1.11 -5.33 3.64
N LEU A 86 -0.01 -5.03 4.27
CA LEU A 86 -1.33 -5.21 3.67
C LEU A 86 -1.91 -3.86 3.33
N ILE A 87 -2.36 -3.70 2.10
CA ILE A 87 -2.99 -2.45 1.67
C ILE A 87 -4.39 -2.79 1.19
N SER A 88 -5.39 -2.27 1.89
CA SER A 88 -6.78 -2.54 1.58
C SER A 88 -7.54 -1.23 1.47
N ARG A 89 -8.73 -1.30 0.84
CA ARG A 89 -9.51 -0.10 0.68
C ARG A 89 -10.11 0.35 2.01
N GLU A 90 -10.07 1.64 2.24
CA GLU A 90 -10.71 2.19 3.41
C GLU A 90 -12.21 2.08 3.17
N ASN A 91 -12.91 1.39 4.09
CA ASN A 91 -14.30 1.15 3.89
C ASN A 91 -15.11 1.96 4.87
N THR A 92 -15.53 3.11 4.46
CA THR A 92 -16.27 3.99 5.32
C THR A 92 -17.76 3.89 5.14
N ASN A 93 -18.19 3.13 4.17
CA ASN A 93 -19.57 3.04 3.90
C ASN A 93 -20.33 2.26 4.82
N LYS A 94 -19.82 1.30 5.27
CA LYS A 94 -20.55 0.46 6.01
C LYS A 94 -21.08 1.04 7.14
N VAL A 95 -20.62 1.98 7.25
CA VAL A 95 -21.19 2.62 8.29
C VAL A 95 -22.61 2.73 8.23
N LYS A 96 -22.95 2.56 7.73
CA LYS A 96 -24.08 2.69 7.79
C LYS A 96 -24.92 1.89 8.06
N VAL A 97 -24.90 1.70 8.08
CA VAL A 97 -25.66 1.15 8.39
C VAL A 97 -26.31 1.00 9.09
N LEU A 98 -26.47 1.11 9.14
CA LEU A 98 -27.20 1.16 9.77
C LEU A 98 -27.79 1.24 10.16
#